data_7497e7138330c77d31d06e35c0321b7c
#
_entry.id   7497e7138330c77d31d06e35c0321b7c
#
_cell.length_a   1.000
_cell.length_b   1.000
_cell.length_c   1.000
_cell.angle_alpha   90.00
_cell.angle_beta   90.00
_cell.angle_gamma   90.00
#
_symmetry.space_group_name_H-M   'P 1'
#
loop_
_entity.id
_entity.type
_entity.pdbx_description
1 polymer ?
#
loop_
_entity_poly.entity_id
_entity_poly.type
_entity_poly.pdbx_seq_one_letter_code
_entity_poly.pdbx_strand_id
1 'polypeptide(L)'
;MTSLIDPHDFTAVTSKLRQFFQDKNFVEVHTQNRLSILAACEDPTTVTTYEYGGTIWPLPQTGQMWLEYELLTRPDIEGCFCVSTSYRQEPNPVAGRHELIFPMFEFEMPGTFDDMLKMEDELCTYLGFKCDHERARLTENFPGGNYLSMCGKYTASDNILTNKHESDMYNEYGDVFFLTHFPYHTSPFWNMKKSPDKGSTGSDVAYKCDVIIGGMETIGSTERADDVDEMREQFHTISEGGYANLLYSLFGKERVLKELDEFLEHDFMPRFGGGIGVTRMISGMKKAGLLVD
;
A
#
# COMPACT_ATOMS: atom_id res chain seq x y z
N MET A 1 -3.71 7.16 -27.40
CA MET A 1 -2.92 8.38 -27.07
C MET A 1 -2.46 8.16 -25.64
N THR A 2 -1.17 8.31 -25.36
CA THR A 2 -0.65 8.16 -23.98
C THR A 2 -1.23 9.28 -23.13
N SER A 3 -1.92 8.93 -22.03
CA SER A 3 -2.36 9.94 -21.07
C SER A 3 -1.12 10.49 -20.37
N LEU A 4 -0.88 11.79 -20.49
CA LEU A 4 0.21 12.44 -19.78
C LEU A 4 -0.31 13.00 -18.46
N ILE A 5 0.47 12.82 -17.40
CA ILE A 5 0.23 13.49 -16.13
C ILE A 5 0.55 14.98 -16.31
N ASP A 6 -0.35 15.87 -15.89
CA ASP A 6 -0.04 17.29 -15.89
C ASP A 6 1.14 17.57 -14.96
N PRO A 7 2.22 18.24 -15.45
CA PRO A 7 3.42 18.46 -14.65
C PRO A 7 3.21 19.44 -13.49
N HIS A 8 2.25 20.36 -13.59
CA HIS A 8 1.93 21.30 -12.51
C HIS A 8 1.20 20.57 -11.38
N ASP A 9 0.22 19.71 -11.71
CA ASP A 9 -0.48 18.87 -10.73
C ASP A 9 0.48 17.92 -10.04
N PHE A 10 1.32 17.24 -10.82
CA PHE A 10 2.35 16.35 -10.28
C PHE A 10 3.26 17.08 -9.28
N THR A 11 3.75 18.25 -9.68
CA THR A 11 4.61 19.08 -8.83
C THR A 11 3.87 19.53 -7.57
N ALA A 12 2.62 20.00 -7.70
CA ALA A 12 1.83 20.49 -6.57
C ALA A 12 1.59 19.38 -5.54
N VAL A 13 1.18 18.19 -5.99
CA VAL A 13 0.88 17.06 -5.10
C VAL A 13 2.17 16.50 -4.48
N THR A 14 3.19 16.19 -5.27
CA THR A 14 4.42 15.60 -4.74
C THR A 14 5.19 16.54 -3.82
N SER A 15 5.14 17.87 -4.05
CA SER A 15 5.74 18.85 -3.15
C SER A 15 5.02 18.90 -1.81
N LYS A 16 3.68 18.86 -1.79
CA LYS A 16 2.90 18.81 -0.53
C LYS A 16 3.19 17.51 0.24
N LEU A 17 3.24 16.37 -0.46
CA LEU A 17 3.59 15.10 0.17
C LEU A 17 4.99 15.14 0.79
N ARG A 18 6.00 15.60 0.02
CA ARG A 18 7.37 15.76 0.55
C ARG A 18 7.40 16.66 1.78
N GLN A 19 6.72 17.80 1.73
CA GLN A 19 6.70 18.74 2.86
C GLN A 19 6.10 18.10 4.10
N PHE A 20 4.96 17.40 3.98
CA PHE A 20 4.32 16.71 5.10
C PHE A 20 5.25 15.71 5.79
N PHE A 21 5.91 14.86 5.01
CA PHE A 21 6.82 13.85 5.56
C PHE A 21 8.12 14.48 6.10
N GLN A 22 8.66 15.51 5.44
CA GLN A 22 9.83 16.25 5.92
C GLN A 22 9.55 16.99 7.22
N ASP A 23 8.36 17.57 7.39
CA ASP A 23 7.94 18.22 8.65
C ASP A 23 7.84 17.22 9.82
N LYS A 24 7.73 15.93 9.52
CA LYS A 24 7.80 14.81 10.47
C LYS A 24 9.21 14.21 10.59
N ASN A 25 10.23 14.88 10.09
CA ASN A 25 11.63 14.44 10.08
C ASN A 25 11.92 13.16 9.29
N PHE A 26 11.06 12.81 8.32
CA PHE A 26 11.36 11.69 7.44
C PHE A 26 12.45 12.06 6.45
N VAL A 27 13.25 11.07 6.06
CA VAL A 27 14.29 11.22 5.03
C VAL A 27 13.82 10.66 3.69
N GLU A 28 14.08 11.39 2.60
CA GLU A 28 13.85 10.88 1.25
C GLU A 28 15.01 9.96 0.85
N VAL A 29 14.68 8.74 0.47
CA VAL A 29 15.68 7.73 0.07
C VAL A 29 15.51 7.34 -1.39
N HIS A 30 16.59 6.86 -2.00
CA HIS A 30 16.60 6.33 -3.35
C HIS A 30 16.51 4.81 -3.32
N THR A 31 15.43 4.26 -3.87
CA THR A 31 15.23 2.82 -3.94
C THR A 31 16.05 2.20 -5.06
N GLN A 32 16.72 1.07 -4.80
CA GLN A 32 17.56 0.39 -5.79
C GLN A 32 16.80 -0.62 -6.65
N ASN A 33 15.58 -1.00 -6.28
CA ASN A 33 14.64 -1.79 -7.10
C ASN A 33 15.22 -3.10 -7.68
N ARG A 34 16.00 -3.86 -6.90
CA ARG A 34 16.69 -5.06 -7.40
C ARG A 34 16.39 -6.33 -6.60
N LEU A 35 15.46 -6.27 -5.66
CA LEU A 35 15.12 -7.45 -4.88
C LEU A 35 14.19 -8.35 -5.66
N SER A 36 14.48 -9.65 -5.65
CA SER A 36 13.57 -10.66 -6.21
C SER A 36 12.42 -10.99 -5.27
N ILE A 37 12.59 -10.79 -3.96
CA ILE A 37 11.49 -10.78 -3.01
C ILE A 37 10.75 -9.48 -3.16
N LEU A 38 9.49 -9.56 -3.50
CA LEU A 38 8.63 -8.40 -3.68
C LEU A 38 7.92 -8.10 -2.38
N ALA A 39 7.80 -6.79 -2.10
CA ALA A 39 6.98 -6.37 -0.99
C ALA A 39 5.52 -6.63 -1.28
N ALA A 40 4.98 -6.63 -0.26
CA ALA A 40 3.68 -6.82 0.18
C ALA A 40 2.56 -6.44 -0.75
N CYS A 41 2.32 -5.49 -1.42
CA CYS A 41 1.13 -5.25 -2.21
C CYS A 41 1.11 -5.90 -3.58
N GLU A 42 1.99 -6.86 -3.78
CA GLU A 42 2.29 -7.22 -5.14
C GLU A 42 1.72 -8.57 -5.50
N ASP A 43 0.88 -8.57 -6.49
CA ASP A 43 0.53 -9.79 -7.20
C ASP A 43 1.74 -10.21 -8.05
N PRO A 44 2.45 -11.30 -7.71
CA PRO A 44 3.61 -11.72 -8.47
C PRO A 44 3.26 -12.12 -9.89
N THR A 45 1.98 -12.35 -10.21
CA THR A 45 1.51 -12.66 -11.58
C THR A 45 1.60 -11.43 -12.49
N THR A 46 1.68 -10.22 -11.93
CA THR A 46 1.80 -8.96 -12.67
C THR A 46 3.23 -8.43 -12.75
N VAL A 47 4.22 -9.21 -12.28
CA VAL A 47 5.65 -8.86 -12.32
C VAL A 47 6.15 -8.79 -13.76
N THR A 48 6.77 -7.66 -14.09
CA THR A 48 7.53 -7.48 -15.33
C THR A 48 9.01 -7.67 -15.03
N THR A 49 9.72 -8.35 -15.93
CA THR A 49 11.17 -8.60 -15.78
C THR A 49 11.96 -7.92 -16.88
N TYR A 50 13.24 -7.65 -16.59
CA TYR A 50 14.22 -7.23 -17.59
C TYR A 50 15.52 -8.03 -17.40
N GLU A 51 16.29 -8.16 -18.47
CA GLU A 51 17.60 -8.81 -18.43
C GLU A 51 18.70 -7.75 -18.46
N TYR A 52 19.63 -7.85 -17.51
CA TYR A 52 20.80 -6.99 -17.47
C TYR A 52 22.01 -7.74 -16.89
N GLY A 53 23.13 -7.69 -17.59
CA GLY A 53 24.36 -8.34 -17.15
C GLY A 53 24.25 -9.86 -17.03
N GLY A 54 23.41 -10.50 -17.86
CA GLY A 54 23.18 -11.95 -17.82
C GLY A 54 22.30 -12.42 -16.65
N THR A 55 21.63 -11.48 -15.95
CA THR A 55 20.72 -11.78 -14.83
C THR A 55 19.34 -11.19 -15.11
N ILE A 56 18.30 -11.94 -14.77
CA ILE A 56 16.90 -11.48 -14.83
C ILE A 56 16.58 -10.73 -13.53
N TRP A 57 16.01 -9.55 -13.68
CA TRP A 57 15.62 -8.64 -12.59
C TRP A 57 14.15 -8.28 -12.67
N PRO A 58 13.43 -8.09 -11.55
CA PRO A 58 12.10 -7.50 -11.59
C PRO A 58 12.18 -6.01 -11.92
N LEU A 59 11.25 -5.51 -12.73
CA LEU A 59 10.89 -4.10 -12.69
C LEU A 59 10.09 -3.84 -11.41
N PRO A 60 10.33 -2.73 -10.71
CA PRO A 60 9.70 -2.50 -9.42
C PRO A 60 8.20 -2.26 -9.59
N GLN A 61 7.39 -2.91 -8.77
CA GLN A 61 5.99 -2.54 -8.56
C GLN A 61 5.86 -1.57 -7.39
N THR A 62 6.79 -1.64 -6.44
CA THR A 62 6.87 -0.81 -5.24
C THR A 62 8.31 -0.64 -4.77
N GLY A 63 8.58 0.42 -4.05
CA GLY A 63 9.84 0.63 -3.32
C GLY A 63 9.78 0.20 -1.86
N GLN A 64 8.64 -0.30 -1.37
CA GLN A 64 8.42 -0.52 0.07
C GLN A 64 9.44 -1.46 0.71
N MET A 65 9.77 -2.61 0.08
CA MET A 65 10.82 -3.50 0.62
C MET A 65 12.15 -2.77 0.85
N TRP A 66 12.48 -1.85 -0.06
CA TRP A 66 13.69 -1.05 0.10
C TRP A 66 13.58 -0.04 1.24
N LEU A 67 12.40 0.57 1.41
CA LEU A 67 12.15 1.44 2.56
C LEU A 67 12.23 0.68 3.88
N GLU A 68 11.74 -0.56 3.94
CA GLU A 68 11.92 -1.42 5.12
C GLU A 68 13.40 -1.69 5.41
N TYR A 69 14.22 -2.02 4.39
CA TYR A 69 15.67 -2.16 4.56
C TYR A 69 16.32 -0.89 5.11
N GLU A 70 15.97 0.28 4.56
CA GLU A 70 16.50 1.56 5.02
C GLU A 70 16.13 1.82 6.48
N LEU A 71 14.88 1.59 6.84
CA LEU A 71 14.39 1.79 8.21
C LEU A 71 15.03 0.82 9.20
N LEU A 72 15.08 -0.47 8.87
CA LEU A 72 15.63 -1.50 9.76
C LEU A 72 17.15 -1.38 9.95
N THR A 73 17.88 -0.86 8.97
CA THR A 73 19.34 -0.64 9.07
C THR A 73 19.71 0.69 9.70
N ARG A 74 18.75 1.62 9.84
CA ARG A 74 18.97 2.97 10.39
C ARG A 74 17.92 3.31 11.45
N PRO A 75 18.01 2.71 12.64
CA PRO A 75 17.03 2.90 13.71
C PRO A 75 17.00 4.33 14.30
N ASP A 76 17.89 5.20 13.86
CA ASP A 76 17.99 6.60 14.26
C ASP A 76 17.10 7.54 13.42
N ILE A 77 16.50 7.06 12.32
CA ILE A 77 15.57 7.87 11.52
C ILE A 77 14.12 7.70 12.00
N GLU A 78 13.36 8.80 11.99
CA GLU A 78 11.93 8.81 12.36
C GLU A 78 11.05 8.10 11.34
N GLY A 79 11.51 8.03 10.09
CA GLY A 79 10.88 7.37 8.97
C GLY A 79 11.57 7.71 7.66
N CYS A 80 11.17 7.02 6.61
CA CYS A 80 11.68 7.28 5.27
C CYS A 80 10.57 7.27 4.23
N PHE A 81 10.82 7.93 3.10
CA PHE A 81 9.91 7.93 1.97
C PHE A 81 10.68 7.96 0.65
N CYS A 82 9.99 7.59 -0.43
CA CYS A 82 10.53 7.73 -1.78
C CYS A 82 9.44 8.14 -2.77
N VAL A 83 9.86 8.65 -3.92
CA VAL A 83 9.01 8.71 -5.12
C VAL A 83 9.53 7.67 -6.09
N SER A 84 8.71 6.70 -6.39
CA SER A 84 9.05 5.56 -7.25
C SER A 84 8.18 5.52 -8.50
N THR A 85 8.50 4.61 -9.41
CA THR A 85 7.64 4.26 -10.54
C THR A 85 7.21 2.82 -10.38
N SER A 86 5.90 2.59 -10.34
CA SER A 86 5.32 1.26 -10.34
C SER A 86 5.16 0.75 -11.78
N TYR A 87 5.56 -0.50 -12.00
CA TYR A 87 5.40 -1.23 -13.27
C TYR A 87 4.53 -2.45 -13.02
N ARG A 88 3.28 -2.44 -13.52
CA ARG A 88 2.32 -3.54 -13.31
C ARG A 88 1.84 -4.09 -14.64
N GLN A 89 2.05 -5.36 -14.86
CA GLN A 89 1.54 -6.05 -16.04
C GLN A 89 0.13 -6.60 -15.79
N GLU A 90 -0.81 -5.69 -15.55
CA GLU A 90 -2.21 -6.05 -15.32
C GLU A 90 -2.80 -6.76 -16.55
N PRO A 91 -3.32 -7.98 -16.41
CA PRO A 91 -3.86 -8.73 -17.55
C PRO A 91 -5.16 -8.12 -18.09
N ASN A 92 -5.95 -7.48 -17.26
CA ASN A 92 -7.24 -6.88 -17.60
C ASN A 92 -7.39 -5.47 -17.01
N PRO A 93 -6.62 -4.48 -17.49
CA PRO A 93 -6.65 -3.13 -16.91
C PRO A 93 -8.01 -2.47 -17.17
N VAL A 94 -8.60 -1.88 -16.13
CA VAL A 94 -9.83 -1.09 -16.23
C VAL A 94 -9.47 0.33 -16.62
N ALA A 95 -9.98 0.77 -17.79
CA ALA A 95 -9.73 2.12 -18.28
C ALA A 95 -10.15 3.20 -17.25
N GLY A 96 -9.28 4.18 -17.02
CA GLY A 96 -9.51 5.25 -16.05
C GLY A 96 -9.25 4.89 -14.58
N ARG A 97 -8.89 3.63 -14.29
CA ARG A 97 -8.53 3.17 -12.94
C ARG A 97 -7.17 2.51 -12.86
N HIS A 98 -6.81 1.69 -13.85
CA HIS A 98 -5.57 0.93 -13.85
C HIS A 98 -4.63 1.51 -14.90
N GLU A 99 -3.54 2.07 -14.42
CA GLU A 99 -2.38 2.43 -15.23
C GLU A 99 -1.35 1.32 -15.09
N LEU A 100 -0.63 1.02 -16.17
CA LEU A 100 0.40 -0.02 -16.15
C LEU A 100 1.75 0.50 -15.64
N ILE A 101 1.98 1.79 -15.80
CA ILE A 101 3.19 2.48 -15.34
C ILE A 101 2.73 3.81 -14.74
N PHE A 102 2.99 4.03 -13.46
CA PHE A 102 2.54 5.22 -12.76
C PHE A 102 3.45 5.59 -11.58
N PRO A 103 3.48 6.87 -11.19
CA PRO A 103 4.25 7.31 -10.04
C PRO A 103 3.57 6.92 -8.74
N MET A 104 4.39 6.44 -7.79
CA MET A 104 4.02 6.18 -6.41
C MET A 104 4.80 7.12 -5.48
N PHE A 105 4.16 7.54 -4.41
CA PHE A 105 4.83 8.12 -3.26
C PHE A 105 4.68 7.12 -2.11
N GLU A 106 5.78 6.62 -1.56
CA GLU A 106 5.78 5.51 -0.62
C GLU A 106 6.52 5.90 0.65
N PHE A 107 6.08 5.35 1.78
CA PHE A 107 6.63 5.68 3.10
C PHE A 107 6.71 4.44 3.99
N GLU A 108 7.64 4.50 4.96
CA GLU A 108 7.81 3.48 6.01
C GLU A 108 8.28 4.17 7.29
N MET A 109 7.70 3.80 8.47
CA MET A 109 8.08 4.36 9.77
C MET A 109 7.83 3.39 10.93
N PRO A 110 8.51 3.57 12.08
CA PRO A 110 8.17 2.86 13.30
C PRO A 110 6.77 3.22 13.79
N GLY A 111 6.05 2.25 14.35
CA GLY A 111 4.74 2.47 14.94
C GLY A 111 3.80 1.31 14.73
N THR A 112 2.59 1.48 15.22
CA THR A 112 1.49 0.51 15.20
C THR A 112 0.44 0.88 14.16
N PHE A 113 -0.58 0.03 14.03
CA PHE A 113 -1.74 0.30 13.18
C PHE A 113 -2.48 1.60 13.56
N ASP A 114 -2.61 1.88 14.86
CA ASP A 114 -3.25 3.11 15.32
C ASP A 114 -2.43 4.35 14.96
N ASP A 115 -1.08 4.25 15.04
CA ASP A 115 -0.17 5.33 14.60
C ASP A 115 -0.28 5.55 13.09
N MET A 116 -0.45 4.47 12.32
CA MET A 116 -0.68 4.53 10.88
C MET A 116 -1.97 5.27 10.53
N LEU A 117 -3.10 4.90 11.13
CA LEU A 117 -4.38 5.56 10.92
C LEU A 117 -4.32 7.04 11.28
N LYS A 118 -3.65 7.38 12.38
CA LYS A 118 -3.46 8.77 12.81
C LYS A 118 -2.62 9.56 11.80
N MET A 119 -1.51 9.00 11.34
CA MET A 119 -0.64 9.67 10.37
C MET A 119 -1.36 9.93 9.04
N GLU A 120 -2.16 8.97 8.55
CA GLU A 120 -2.94 9.12 7.32
C GLU A 120 -4.10 10.11 7.47
N ASP A 121 -4.74 10.17 8.64
CA ASP A 121 -5.73 11.20 8.98
C ASP A 121 -5.10 12.60 8.94
N GLU A 122 -3.94 12.78 9.58
CA GLU A 122 -3.18 14.02 9.56
C GLU A 122 -2.75 14.40 8.13
N LEU A 123 -2.34 13.42 7.31
CA LEU A 123 -1.99 13.64 5.90
C LEU A 123 -3.19 14.13 5.09
N CYS A 124 -4.34 13.47 5.18
CA CYS A 124 -5.54 13.86 4.47
C CYS A 124 -5.98 15.28 4.88
N THR A 125 -5.92 15.58 6.18
CA THR A 125 -6.22 16.92 6.72
C THR A 125 -5.24 17.97 6.20
N TYR A 126 -3.94 17.68 6.20
CA TYR A 126 -2.89 18.57 5.68
C TYR A 126 -3.06 18.85 4.18
N LEU A 127 -3.47 17.86 3.39
CA LEU A 127 -3.76 18.03 1.97
C LEU A 127 -5.00 18.90 1.70
N GLY A 128 -5.83 19.13 2.73
CA GLY A 128 -6.98 20.01 2.68
C GLY A 128 -8.33 19.30 2.62
N PHE A 129 -8.36 17.96 2.67
CA PHE A 129 -9.60 17.21 2.74
C PHE A 129 -10.34 17.51 4.02
N LYS A 130 -11.66 17.49 3.97
CA LYS A 130 -12.56 17.75 5.11
C LYS A 130 -13.69 16.76 5.09
N CYS A 131 -14.21 16.46 6.26
CA CYS A 131 -15.42 15.69 6.41
C CYS A 131 -16.44 16.47 7.24
N ASP A 132 -17.58 16.75 6.63
CA ASP A 132 -18.70 17.44 7.29
C ASP A 132 -19.63 16.48 8.03
N HIS A 133 -19.34 15.17 8.00
CA HIS A 133 -20.19 14.14 8.58
C HIS A 133 -19.62 13.58 9.88
N GLU A 134 -20.43 13.64 10.95
CA GLU A 134 -20.09 12.94 12.22
C GLU A 134 -20.39 11.43 12.18
N ARG A 135 -20.92 10.92 11.07
CA ARG A 135 -21.31 9.51 10.94
C ARG A 135 -20.12 8.62 10.68
N ALA A 136 -20.08 7.47 11.38
CA ALA A 136 -19.10 6.42 11.19
C ALA A 136 -17.63 6.89 11.31
N ARG A 137 -17.33 7.86 12.17
CA ARG A 137 -15.95 8.29 12.43
C ARG A 137 -15.11 7.11 12.91
N LEU A 138 -14.05 6.85 12.21
CA LEU A 138 -13.03 5.87 12.58
C LEU A 138 -11.78 6.57 13.11
N THR A 139 -11.35 7.61 12.42
CA THR A 139 -10.23 8.48 12.84
C THR A 139 -10.75 9.78 13.45
N GLU A 140 -9.88 10.70 13.83
CA GLU A 140 -10.29 11.97 14.41
C GLU A 140 -11.14 12.79 13.43
N ASN A 141 -10.78 12.80 12.15
CA ASN A 141 -11.39 13.69 11.16
C ASN A 141 -12.25 12.96 10.12
N PHE A 142 -12.04 11.66 9.88
CA PHE A 142 -12.67 10.97 8.75
C PHE A 142 -13.48 9.72 9.14
N PRO A 143 -14.49 9.37 8.35
CA PRO A 143 -15.25 8.14 8.49
C PRO A 143 -14.44 6.93 8.06
N GLY A 144 -14.84 5.76 8.57
CA GLY A 144 -14.26 4.49 8.16
C GLY A 144 -15.07 3.30 8.65
N GLY A 145 -14.60 2.12 8.28
CA GLY A 145 -15.18 0.85 8.71
C GLY A 145 -14.30 -0.32 8.32
N ASN A 146 -14.51 -1.45 8.98
CA ASN A 146 -13.77 -2.65 8.60
C ASN A 146 -14.37 -3.31 7.36
N TYR A 147 -13.52 -4.02 6.62
CA TYR A 147 -13.85 -4.64 5.34
C TYR A 147 -15.11 -5.52 5.41
N LEU A 148 -15.21 -6.41 6.38
CA LEU A 148 -16.35 -7.33 6.50
C LEU A 148 -17.66 -6.61 6.82
N SER A 149 -17.62 -5.55 7.64
CA SER A 149 -18.81 -4.72 7.87
C SER A 149 -19.28 -4.03 6.60
N MET A 150 -18.34 -3.54 5.79
CA MET A 150 -18.65 -2.93 4.50
C MET A 150 -19.14 -3.96 3.47
N CYS A 151 -18.61 -5.18 3.48
CA CYS A 151 -19.20 -6.28 2.71
C CYS A 151 -20.64 -6.54 3.13
N GLY A 152 -20.93 -6.66 4.42
CA GLY A 152 -22.30 -6.86 4.91
C GLY A 152 -23.27 -5.74 4.51
N LYS A 153 -22.76 -4.54 4.24
CA LYS A 153 -23.56 -3.39 3.81
C LYS A 153 -23.78 -3.34 2.28
N TYR A 154 -22.75 -3.64 1.50
CA TYR A 154 -22.76 -3.38 0.06
C TYR A 154 -22.82 -4.63 -0.82
N THR A 155 -22.51 -5.82 -0.28
CA THR A 155 -22.52 -7.06 -1.06
C THR A 155 -23.69 -7.96 -0.65
N ALA A 156 -24.19 -8.76 -1.58
CA ALA A 156 -25.33 -9.66 -1.31
C ALA A 156 -24.88 -11.00 -0.71
N SER A 157 -23.72 -11.56 -1.12
CA SER A 157 -23.31 -12.91 -0.71
C SER A 157 -21.82 -13.24 -0.86
N ASP A 158 -21.10 -12.53 -1.70
CA ASP A 158 -19.72 -12.89 -2.09
C ASP A 158 -18.65 -12.32 -1.15
N ASN A 159 -19.01 -11.41 -0.27
CA ASN A 159 -18.10 -10.74 0.68
C ASN A 159 -16.84 -10.15 0.01
N ILE A 160 -16.96 -9.71 -1.24
CA ILE A 160 -15.89 -9.08 -2.01
C ILE A 160 -16.32 -7.65 -2.35
N LEU A 161 -15.52 -6.69 -1.87
CA LEU A 161 -15.68 -5.30 -2.27
C LEU A 161 -15.06 -5.08 -3.66
N THR A 162 -15.72 -4.24 -4.44
CA THR A 162 -15.31 -3.92 -5.81
C THR A 162 -15.20 -2.41 -5.98
N ASN A 163 -14.67 -1.98 -7.09
CA ASN A 163 -14.57 -0.57 -7.49
C ASN A 163 -15.90 0.20 -7.38
N LYS A 164 -17.03 -0.50 -7.62
CA LYS A 164 -18.35 0.09 -7.46
C LYS A 164 -18.62 0.44 -5.99
N HIS A 165 -18.24 -0.45 -5.08
CA HIS A 165 -18.47 -0.25 -3.65
C HIS A 165 -17.59 0.87 -3.08
N GLU A 166 -16.37 1.09 -3.60
CA GLU A 166 -15.56 2.26 -3.27
C GLU A 166 -16.27 3.56 -3.71
N SER A 167 -16.87 3.57 -4.90
CA SER A 167 -17.68 4.70 -5.36
C SER A 167 -18.93 4.90 -4.51
N ASP A 168 -19.57 3.83 -4.04
CA ASP A 168 -20.72 3.90 -3.13
C ASP A 168 -20.30 4.48 -1.76
N MET A 169 -19.12 4.11 -1.22
CA MET A 169 -18.55 4.71 -0.01
C MET A 169 -18.33 6.22 -0.18
N TYR A 170 -17.74 6.64 -1.30
CA TYR A 170 -17.58 8.06 -1.61
C TYR A 170 -18.93 8.81 -1.62
N ASN A 171 -19.94 8.25 -2.27
CA ASN A 171 -21.26 8.88 -2.35
C ASN A 171 -21.94 8.99 -0.98
N GLU A 172 -21.67 8.08 -0.07
CA GLU A 172 -22.31 8.03 1.24
C GLU A 172 -21.54 8.80 2.33
N TYR A 173 -20.19 8.74 2.30
CA TYR A 173 -19.34 9.24 3.38
C TYR A 173 -18.49 10.45 3.00
N GLY A 174 -18.46 10.84 1.72
CA GLY A 174 -17.71 12.00 1.25
C GLY A 174 -16.33 11.66 0.68
N ASP A 175 -15.47 12.68 0.62
CA ASP A 175 -14.23 12.64 -0.16
C ASP A 175 -13.21 11.61 0.34
N VAL A 176 -13.21 11.28 1.64
CA VAL A 176 -12.24 10.38 2.26
C VAL A 176 -12.96 9.33 3.12
N PHE A 177 -12.61 8.07 2.95
CA PHE A 177 -13.10 6.95 3.76
C PHE A 177 -11.98 5.95 4.05
N PHE A 178 -11.83 5.56 5.32
CA PHE A 178 -10.83 4.59 5.78
C PHE A 178 -11.42 3.18 5.80
N LEU A 179 -11.04 2.33 4.86
CA LEU A 179 -11.44 0.92 4.82
C LEU A 179 -10.34 0.08 5.47
N THR A 180 -10.67 -0.58 6.59
CA THR A 180 -9.67 -1.22 7.46
C THR A 180 -9.94 -2.71 7.70
N HIS A 181 -8.97 -3.40 8.30
CA HIS A 181 -9.11 -4.77 8.78
C HIS A 181 -9.55 -5.75 7.69
N PHE A 182 -8.67 -5.93 6.72
CA PHE A 182 -8.95 -6.80 5.58
C PHE A 182 -8.82 -8.28 5.96
N PRO A 183 -9.73 -9.17 5.50
CA PRO A 183 -9.50 -10.60 5.57
C PRO A 183 -8.18 -10.94 4.87
N TYR A 184 -7.33 -11.73 5.54
CA TYR A 184 -5.96 -11.98 5.09
C TYR A 184 -5.85 -12.54 3.67
N HIS A 185 -6.89 -13.26 3.22
CA HIS A 185 -6.94 -13.87 1.88
C HIS A 185 -7.29 -12.90 0.75
N THR A 186 -7.78 -11.68 1.05
CA THR A 186 -8.23 -10.73 0.01
C THR A 186 -7.10 -9.93 -0.63
N SER A 187 -6.01 -9.75 0.09
CA SER A 187 -4.82 -9.04 -0.38
C SER A 187 -3.61 -9.63 0.33
N PRO A 188 -3.21 -10.86 -0.03
CA PRO A 188 -2.23 -11.56 0.76
C PRO A 188 -0.83 -11.03 0.53
N PHE A 189 -0.22 -10.54 1.62
CA PHE A 189 1.21 -10.27 1.67
C PHE A 189 1.85 -11.07 2.77
N TRP A 190 3.04 -11.54 2.51
CA TRP A 190 3.74 -12.39 3.46
C TRP A 190 4.25 -11.66 4.72
N ASN A 191 4.40 -10.33 4.70
CA ASN A 191 4.87 -9.55 5.85
C ASN A 191 3.83 -8.57 6.44
N MET A 192 2.53 -8.81 6.19
CA MET A 192 1.48 -8.10 6.91
C MET A 192 1.30 -8.66 8.32
N LYS A 193 1.10 -7.78 9.29
CA LYS A 193 0.75 -8.18 10.64
C LYS A 193 -0.71 -8.63 10.71
N LYS A 194 -0.93 -9.78 11.32
CA LYS A 194 -2.27 -10.27 11.63
C LYS A 194 -2.83 -9.57 12.85
N SER A 195 -4.09 -9.18 12.78
CA SER A 195 -4.85 -8.76 13.95
C SER A 195 -5.08 -9.95 14.89
N PRO A 196 -4.99 -9.76 16.21
CA PRO A 196 -5.40 -10.80 17.17
C PRO A 196 -6.89 -11.11 17.08
N ASP A 197 -7.69 -10.16 16.58
CA ASP A 197 -9.12 -10.35 16.39
C ASP A 197 -9.39 -11.12 15.09
N LYS A 198 -10.14 -12.19 15.21
CA LYS A 198 -10.61 -12.93 14.04
C LYS A 198 -11.81 -12.21 13.43
N GLY A 199 -11.90 -12.25 12.11
CA GLY A 199 -13.11 -11.80 11.42
C GLY A 199 -14.36 -12.56 11.85
N SER A 200 -15.53 -12.04 11.55
CA SER A 200 -16.83 -12.64 11.91
C SER A 200 -17.00 -14.09 11.41
N THR A 201 -16.22 -14.48 10.42
CA THR A 201 -16.15 -15.85 9.88
C THR A 201 -15.09 -16.72 10.53
N GLY A 202 -14.35 -16.20 11.54
CA GLY A 202 -13.20 -16.87 12.16
C GLY A 202 -11.92 -16.85 11.32
N SER A 203 -11.91 -16.14 10.17
CA SER A 203 -10.74 -15.99 9.32
C SER A 203 -9.74 -14.98 9.89
N ASP A 204 -8.47 -15.14 9.53
CA ASP A 204 -7.43 -14.18 9.86
C ASP A 204 -7.72 -12.83 9.20
N VAL A 205 -7.46 -11.76 9.93
CA VAL A 205 -7.62 -10.37 9.52
C VAL A 205 -6.29 -9.67 9.63
N ALA A 206 -5.94 -8.87 8.65
CA ALA A 206 -4.72 -8.08 8.64
C ALA A 206 -4.96 -6.65 9.15
N TYR A 207 -3.97 -6.06 9.79
CA TYR A 207 -3.88 -4.63 10.07
C TYR A 207 -3.52 -3.86 8.79
N LYS A 208 -4.46 -3.87 7.85
CA LYS A 208 -4.38 -3.18 6.57
C LYS A 208 -5.42 -2.06 6.52
N CYS A 209 -5.06 -0.95 5.88
CA CYS A 209 -5.95 0.16 5.57
C CYS A 209 -5.82 0.53 4.09
N ASP A 210 -6.96 0.70 3.42
CA ASP A 210 -7.06 1.38 2.14
C ASP A 210 -7.80 2.70 2.36
N VAL A 211 -7.14 3.84 2.12
CA VAL A 211 -7.80 5.14 2.16
C VAL A 211 -8.42 5.42 0.80
N ILE A 212 -9.74 5.36 0.78
CA ILE A 212 -10.56 5.64 -0.42
C ILE A 212 -10.71 7.14 -0.53
N ILE A 213 -10.15 7.74 -1.58
CA ILE A 213 -10.25 9.18 -1.85
C ILE A 213 -10.94 9.41 -3.20
N GLY A 214 -12.00 10.21 -3.20
CA GLY A 214 -12.76 10.47 -4.40
C GLY A 214 -13.40 9.23 -5.05
N GLY A 215 -13.57 8.13 -4.27
CA GLY A 215 -14.15 6.87 -4.71
C GLY A 215 -13.15 5.89 -5.32
N MET A 216 -11.85 6.05 -5.04
CA MET A 216 -10.79 5.12 -5.43
C MET A 216 -9.84 4.89 -4.26
N GLU A 217 -9.41 3.64 -4.05
CA GLU A 217 -8.25 3.35 -3.22
C GLU A 217 -7.07 4.20 -3.70
N THR A 218 -6.61 5.11 -2.85
CA THR A 218 -5.54 6.07 -3.20
C THR A 218 -4.31 5.86 -2.35
N ILE A 219 -4.48 5.45 -1.09
CA ILE A 219 -3.40 5.03 -0.20
C ILE A 219 -3.69 3.60 0.20
N GLY A 220 -2.72 2.72 0.04
CA GLY A 220 -2.75 1.36 0.58
C GLY A 220 -1.63 1.19 1.60
N SER A 221 -1.95 0.79 2.81
CA SER A 221 -1.01 0.72 3.92
C SER A 221 -1.26 -0.46 4.84
N THR A 222 -0.22 -0.87 5.58
CA THR A 222 -0.33 -1.97 6.54
C THR A 222 0.72 -1.86 7.65
N GLU A 223 0.35 -2.30 8.85
CA GLU A 223 1.35 -2.65 9.86
C GLU A 223 2.09 -3.90 9.42
N ARG A 224 3.42 -3.90 9.57
CA ARG A 224 4.28 -5.01 9.16
C ARG A 224 4.38 -6.05 10.27
N ALA A 225 4.46 -7.32 9.87
CA ALA A 225 4.81 -8.39 10.78
C ALA A 225 6.23 -8.20 11.34
N ASP A 226 6.42 -8.57 12.58
CA ASP A 226 7.68 -8.48 13.33
C ASP A 226 8.16 -9.84 13.86
N ASP A 227 7.39 -10.90 13.65
CA ASP A 227 7.76 -12.28 13.95
C ASP A 227 8.42 -12.93 12.73
N VAL A 228 9.69 -13.30 12.87
CA VAL A 228 10.51 -13.87 11.78
C VAL A 228 9.99 -15.22 11.31
N ASP A 229 9.56 -16.08 12.25
CA ASP A 229 9.07 -17.42 11.93
C ASP A 229 7.72 -17.31 11.20
N GLU A 230 6.83 -16.41 11.64
CA GLU A 230 5.57 -16.15 10.96
C GLU A 230 5.79 -15.59 9.55
N MET A 231 6.68 -14.62 9.38
CA MET A 231 7.00 -14.05 8.07
C MET A 231 7.56 -15.12 7.12
N ARG A 232 8.45 -15.97 7.60
CA ARG A 232 9.02 -17.07 6.81
C ARG A 232 7.94 -18.07 6.41
N GLU A 233 7.07 -18.47 7.32
CA GLU A 233 5.95 -19.36 7.02
C GLU A 233 5.00 -18.75 6.01
N GLN A 234 4.62 -17.48 6.18
CA GLN A 234 3.73 -16.77 5.26
C GLN A 234 4.33 -16.66 3.86
N PHE A 235 5.62 -16.35 3.73
CA PHE A 235 6.28 -16.30 2.42
C PHE A 235 6.13 -17.61 1.64
N HIS A 236 6.23 -18.76 2.33
CA HIS A 236 6.14 -20.06 1.70
C HIS A 236 4.72 -20.57 1.48
N THR A 237 3.75 -20.12 2.27
CA THR A 237 2.39 -20.70 2.29
C THR A 237 1.34 -19.82 1.64
N ILE A 238 1.59 -18.52 1.54
CA ILE A 238 0.63 -17.58 0.97
C ILE A 238 0.23 -17.97 -0.45
N SER A 239 -1.04 -17.80 -0.79
CA SER A 239 -1.60 -18.25 -2.08
C SER A 239 -1.31 -19.75 -2.35
N GLU A 240 -1.41 -20.58 -1.30
CA GLU A 240 -1.13 -22.03 -1.38
C GLU A 240 0.31 -22.32 -1.89
N GLY A 241 1.26 -21.46 -1.56
CA GLY A 241 2.64 -21.52 -2.03
C GLY A 241 2.85 -20.96 -3.45
N GLY A 242 1.81 -20.46 -4.08
CA GLY A 242 1.87 -19.90 -5.44
C GLY A 242 2.80 -18.72 -5.55
N TYR A 243 2.80 -17.83 -4.53
CA TYR A 243 3.69 -16.67 -4.48
C TYR A 243 5.17 -17.06 -4.56
N ALA A 244 5.65 -17.86 -3.62
CA ALA A 244 7.04 -18.29 -3.58
C ALA A 244 7.44 -19.06 -4.84
N ASN A 245 6.60 -19.99 -5.29
CA ASN A 245 6.87 -20.81 -6.48
C ASN A 245 7.02 -19.96 -7.75
N LEU A 246 6.22 -18.91 -7.89
CA LEU A 246 6.34 -18.02 -9.03
C LEU A 246 7.66 -17.22 -8.99
N LEU A 247 8.04 -16.68 -7.83
CA LEU A 247 9.33 -16.00 -7.67
C LEU A 247 10.51 -16.96 -7.95
N TYR A 248 10.43 -18.21 -7.47
CA TYR A 248 11.46 -19.21 -7.77
C TYR A 248 11.60 -19.50 -9.27
N SER A 249 10.47 -19.53 -9.99
CA SER A 249 10.49 -19.76 -11.43
C SER A 249 11.07 -18.59 -12.22
N LEU A 250 10.86 -17.35 -11.75
CA LEU A 250 11.32 -16.14 -12.42
C LEU A 250 12.79 -15.81 -12.10
N PHE A 251 13.20 -15.98 -10.87
CA PHE A 251 14.49 -15.45 -10.39
C PHE A 251 15.46 -16.50 -9.86
N GLY A 252 15.03 -17.76 -9.77
CA GLY A 252 15.81 -18.87 -9.22
C GLY A 252 15.65 -18.99 -7.69
N LYS A 253 15.38 -20.22 -7.25
CA LYS A 253 15.08 -20.53 -5.85
C LYS A 253 16.20 -20.12 -4.90
N GLU A 254 17.44 -20.39 -5.24
CA GLU A 254 18.61 -20.09 -4.39
C GLU A 254 18.73 -18.59 -4.12
N ARG A 255 18.56 -17.76 -5.16
CA ARG A 255 18.59 -16.30 -5.03
C ARG A 255 17.47 -15.77 -4.17
N VAL A 256 16.23 -16.22 -4.43
CA VAL A 256 15.05 -15.76 -3.69
C VAL A 256 15.16 -16.12 -2.21
N LEU A 257 15.58 -17.35 -1.89
CA LEU A 257 15.78 -17.77 -0.50
C LEU A 257 16.89 -17.00 0.18
N LYS A 258 18.00 -16.74 -0.52
CA LYS A 258 19.10 -15.94 0.03
C LYS A 258 18.63 -14.51 0.36
N GLU A 259 17.91 -13.85 -0.54
CA GLU A 259 17.37 -12.50 -0.30
C GLU A 259 16.34 -12.49 0.84
N LEU A 260 15.51 -13.54 0.96
CA LEU A 260 14.59 -13.68 2.08
C LEU A 260 15.33 -13.88 3.40
N ASP A 261 16.34 -14.76 3.44
CA ASP A 261 17.13 -15.00 4.64
C ASP A 261 17.87 -13.72 5.09
N GLU A 262 18.50 -13.00 4.14
CA GLU A 262 19.16 -11.72 4.42
C GLU A 262 18.17 -10.66 4.98
N PHE A 263 16.94 -10.63 4.48
CA PHE A 263 15.91 -9.75 5.03
C PHE A 263 15.49 -10.16 6.43
N LEU A 264 15.29 -11.46 6.68
CA LEU A 264 14.84 -11.99 7.96
C LEU A 264 15.93 -11.99 9.07
N GLU A 265 17.18 -11.63 8.74
CA GLU A 265 18.26 -11.42 9.72
C GLU A 265 18.21 -10.07 10.44
N HIS A 266 17.33 -9.14 10.00
CA HIS A 266 17.21 -7.83 10.65
C HIS A 266 16.53 -7.93 12.03
N ASP A 267 16.86 -6.98 12.90
CA ASP A 267 16.15 -6.76 14.16
C ASP A 267 14.82 -6.02 13.87
N PHE A 268 13.72 -6.77 13.90
CA PHE A 268 12.41 -6.19 13.59
C PHE A 268 11.83 -5.43 14.78
N MET A 269 11.26 -4.28 14.48
CA MET A 269 10.46 -3.45 15.40
C MET A 269 9.04 -3.28 14.85
N PRO A 270 8.05 -2.93 15.67
CA PRO A 270 6.74 -2.50 15.18
C PRO A 270 6.93 -1.35 14.19
N ARG A 271 6.41 -1.52 12.98
CA ARG A 271 6.51 -0.57 11.88
C ARG A 271 5.33 -0.70 10.95
N PHE A 272 5.08 0.35 10.23
CA PHE A 272 4.07 0.37 9.17
C PHE A 272 4.55 1.17 7.96
N GLY A 273 3.95 0.91 6.85
CA GLY A 273 4.22 1.65 5.64
C GLY A 273 3.10 1.53 4.62
N GLY A 274 3.20 2.33 3.59
CA GLY A 274 2.18 2.39 2.57
C GLY A 274 2.64 3.08 1.30
N GLY A 275 1.77 2.98 0.29
CA GLY A 275 1.96 3.61 -1.01
C GLY A 275 0.78 4.49 -1.38
N ILE A 276 1.09 5.68 -1.88
CA ILE A 276 0.14 6.67 -2.36
C ILE A 276 0.22 6.70 -3.89
N GLY A 277 -0.85 6.31 -4.56
CA GLY A 277 -0.95 6.47 -6.02
C GLY A 277 -1.04 7.95 -6.40
N VAL A 278 0.05 8.52 -6.95
CA VAL A 278 0.11 9.97 -7.20
C VAL A 278 -0.97 10.43 -8.18
N THR A 279 -1.25 9.66 -9.24
CA THR A 279 -2.30 9.98 -10.20
C THR A 279 -3.70 9.91 -9.60
N ARG A 280 -3.94 8.94 -8.70
CA ARG A 280 -5.20 8.84 -7.96
C ARG A 280 -5.36 9.97 -6.95
N MET A 281 -4.28 10.37 -6.25
CA MET A 281 -4.28 11.52 -5.36
C MET A 281 -4.59 12.82 -6.10
N ILE A 282 -3.97 13.07 -7.27
CA ILE A 282 -4.28 14.20 -8.13
C ILE A 282 -5.77 14.21 -8.48
N SER A 283 -6.31 13.07 -8.94
CA SER A 283 -7.72 12.93 -9.28
C SER A 283 -8.64 13.21 -8.09
N GLY A 284 -8.34 12.65 -6.92
CA GLY A 284 -9.10 12.87 -5.70
C GLY A 284 -9.09 14.33 -5.24
N MET A 285 -7.92 14.98 -5.27
CA MET A 285 -7.77 16.39 -4.91
C MET A 285 -8.51 17.32 -5.89
N LYS A 286 -8.48 17.04 -7.20
CA LYS A 286 -9.28 17.78 -8.20
C LYS A 286 -10.78 17.61 -7.92
N LYS A 287 -11.23 16.40 -7.68
CA LYS A 287 -12.64 16.10 -7.37
C LYS A 287 -13.14 16.81 -6.12
N ALA A 288 -12.28 16.98 -5.13
CA ALA A 288 -12.55 17.75 -3.90
C ALA A 288 -12.34 19.27 -4.06
N GLY A 289 -11.94 19.76 -5.24
CA GLY A 289 -11.67 21.20 -5.48
C GLY A 289 -10.40 21.72 -4.79
N LEU A 290 -9.47 20.84 -4.44
CA LEU A 290 -8.22 21.17 -3.75
C LEU A 290 -7.04 21.45 -4.72
N LEU A 291 -7.22 21.11 -5.99
CA LEU A 291 -6.38 21.50 -7.10
C LEU A 291 -7.25 22.21 -8.13
N VAL A 292 -6.73 23.31 -8.67
CA VAL A 292 -7.42 24.10 -9.73
C VAL A 292 -6.97 23.54 -11.07
N ASP A 293 -7.91 23.42 -12.02
CA ASP A 293 -7.63 23.03 -13.40
C ASP A 293 -6.78 24.07 -14.13
#